data_96dc56b5e120d411c5f04bb00319036f
#
_entry.id   96dc56b5e120d411c5f04bb00319036f
#
_cell.length_a   1.000
_cell.length_b   1.000
_cell.length_c   1.000
_cell.angle_alpha   90.00
_cell.angle_beta   90.00
_cell.angle_gamma   90.00
#
_symmetry.space_group_name_H-M   'P 1'
#
loop_
_entity.id
_entity.type
_entity.pdbx_description
1 polymer ?
#
loop_
_entity_poly.entity_id
_entity_poly.type
_entity_poly.pdbx_seq_one_letter_code
_entity_poly.pdbx_strand_id
1 'polypeptide(L)'
;MQGKVHVAIGTATAAFLCVQYPNGFDLGGVNVIPYIALLTASAGSYAPDIDMQTTHSGKKHKTASKVINKIGGGHRGITHTLLFPVILYVLMIFSQNYLQAYSGLASLVISLLFGFELGWIMHIFADLFNGKGCPIFWPIMQGKVHIMDLPSSGIGAWLFAIVYVSILVLIIRGGLF
;
A
#
# COMPACT_ATOMS: atom_id res chain seq x y z
N MET A 1 2.63 1.72 -12.36
CA MET A 1 3.47 2.95 -12.47
C MET A 1 4.92 2.65 -12.15
N GLN A 2 5.85 3.64 -12.19
CA GLN A 2 7.21 3.46 -11.68
C GLN A 2 7.19 3.25 -10.16
N GLY A 3 8.02 2.31 -9.65
CA GLY A 3 8.05 2.02 -8.20
C GLY A 3 8.29 3.25 -7.31
N LYS A 4 9.09 4.23 -7.76
CA LYS A 4 9.31 5.50 -7.04
C LYS A 4 8.03 6.33 -6.88
N VAL A 5 7.13 6.30 -7.85
CA VAL A 5 5.85 7.01 -7.80
C VAL A 5 4.92 6.35 -6.79
N HIS A 6 4.86 5.01 -6.76
CA HIS A 6 4.10 4.28 -5.74
C HIS A 6 4.58 4.61 -4.33
N VAL A 7 5.90 4.62 -4.13
CA VAL A 7 6.48 5.01 -2.82
C VAL A 7 6.11 6.44 -2.44
N ALA A 8 6.20 7.38 -3.38
CA ALA A 8 5.83 8.76 -3.11
C ALA A 8 4.38 8.89 -2.65
N ILE A 9 3.45 8.19 -3.32
CA ILE A 9 2.02 8.20 -2.99
C ILE A 9 1.77 7.53 -1.62
N GLY A 10 2.27 6.31 -1.40
CA GLY A 10 2.06 5.58 -0.15
C GLY A 10 2.69 6.27 1.06
N THR A 11 3.91 6.81 0.90
CA THR A 11 4.57 7.56 1.97
C THR A 11 3.86 8.88 2.27
N ALA A 12 3.38 9.60 1.23
CA ALA A 12 2.62 10.82 1.42
C ALA A 12 1.30 10.57 2.15
N THR A 13 0.62 9.46 1.85
CA THR A 13 -0.61 9.05 2.57
C THR A 13 -0.32 8.78 4.05
N ALA A 14 0.76 8.06 4.35
CA ALA A 14 1.15 7.80 5.74
C ALA A 14 1.56 9.09 6.47
N ALA A 15 2.27 10.00 5.80
CA ALA A 15 2.61 11.33 6.34
C ALA A 15 1.37 12.18 6.60
N PHE A 16 0.38 12.12 5.72
CA PHE A 16 -0.93 12.74 5.92
C PHE A 16 -1.58 12.26 7.22
N LEU A 17 -1.57 10.95 7.49
CA LEU A 17 -2.10 10.39 8.74
C LEU A 17 -1.33 10.89 9.98
N CYS A 18 0.00 11.11 9.88
CA CYS A 18 0.77 11.70 10.98
C CYS A 18 0.29 13.10 11.33
N VAL A 19 -0.15 13.89 10.36
CA VAL A 19 -0.67 15.25 10.58
C VAL A 19 -2.09 15.23 11.14
N GLN A 20 -2.94 14.36 10.60
CA GLN A 20 -4.35 14.26 11.00
C GLN A 20 -4.52 13.61 12.37
N TYR A 21 -3.68 12.65 12.71
CA TYR A 21 -3.77 11.87 13.95
C TYR A 21 -2.43 11.86 14.70
N PRO A 22 -1.93 13.02 15.18
CA PRO A 22 -0.59 13.13 15.79
C PRO A 22 -0.45 12.27 17.07
N ASN A 23 -1.55 12.01 17.75
CA ASN A 23 -1.58 11.19 18.97
C ASN A 23 -1.95 9.71 18.69
N GLY A 24 -2.10 9.33 17.42
CA GLY A 24 -2.60 8.03 17.02
C GLY A 24 -4.12 7.97 16.90
N PHE A 25 -4.62 6.82 16.47
CA PHE A 25 -6.05 6.53 16.36
C PHE A 25 -6.33 5.08 16.74
N ASP A 26 -7.53 4.84 17.24
CA ASP A 26 -7.95 3.48 17.60
C ASP A 26 -8.28 2.65 16.36
N LEU A 27 -7.76 1.43 16.34
CA LEU A 27 -8.08 0.41 15.35
C LEU A 27 -8.45 -0.88 16.11
N GLY A 28 -9.73 -1.06 16.38
CA GLY A 28 -10.22 -2.25 17.04
C GLY A 28 -9.69 -2.45 18.48
N GLY A 29 -9.53 -1.38 19.24
CA GLY A 29 -9.03 -1.40 20.62
C GLY A 29 -7.51 -1.33 20.75
N VAL A 30 -6.77 -1.13 19.66
CA VAL A 30 -5.32 -0.90 19.67
C VAL A 30 -5.00 0.45 19.05
N ASN A 31 -4.20 1.25 19.75
CA ASN A 31 -3.77 2.55 19.25
C ASN A 31 -2.73 2.38 18.13
N VAL A 32 -3.06 2.80 16.91
CA VAL A 32 -2.13 2.90 15.78
C VAL A 32 -1.37 4.22 15.88
N ILE A 33 -0.05 4.14 15.86
CA ILE A 33 0.86 5.29 15.89
C ILE A 33 1.31 5.61 14.46
N PRO A 34 0.81 6.68 13.82
CA PRO A 34 1.07 6.95 12.40
C PRO A 34 2.54 7.13 12.07
N TYR A 35 3.35 7.68 12.98
CA TYR A 35 4.80 7.83 12.79
C TYR A 35 5.51 6.47 12.67
N ILE A 36 5.02 5.44 13.36
CA ILE A 36 5.52 4.06 13.21
C ILE A 36 5.06 3.46 11.89
N ALA A 37 3.78 3.68 11.53
CA ALA A 37 3.22 3.23 10.25
C ALA A 37 3.98 3.84 9.07
N LEU A 38 4.41 5.10 9.16
CA LEU A 38 5.19 5.77 8.12
C LEU A 38 6.48 5.02 7.77
N LEU A 39 7.12 4.36 8.74
CA LEU A 39 8.38 3.60 8.52
C LEU A 39 8.20 2.44 7.55
N THR A 40 7.02 1.80 7.54
CA THR A 40 6.74 0.62 6.72
C THR A 40 5.95 0.91 5.45
N ALA A 41 5.34 2.09 5.34
CA ALA A 41 4.52 2.46 4.18
C ALA A 41 5.31 2.42 2.86
N SER A 42 6.58 2.85 2.85
CA SER A 42 7.43 2.76 1.66
C SER A 42 7.71 1.32 1.24
N ALA A 43 7.95 0.43 2.20
CA ALA A 43 8.17 -1.00 1.94
C ALA A 43 6.90 -1.66 1.38
N GLY A 44 5.74 -1.37 1.97
CA GLY A 44 4.45 -1.81 1.47
C GLY A 44 4.18 -1.33 0.04
N SER A 45 4.56 -0.09 -0.28
CA SER A 45 4.41 0.46 -1.64
C SER A 45 5.30 -0.21 -2.69
N TYR A 46 6.37 -0.89 -2.31
CA TYR A 46 7.19 -1.68 -3.22
C TYR A 46 6.77 -3.16 -3.29
N ALA A 47 6.06 -3.64 -2.29
CA ALA A 47 5.83 -5.07 -2.11
C ALA A 47 5.04 -5.72 -3.24
N PRO A 48 3.94 -5.14 -3.81
CA PRO A 48 3.23 -5.76 -4.91
C PRO A 48 4.09 -6.06 -6.14
N ASP A 49 5.06 -5.20 -6.44
CA ASP A 49 5.98 -5.34 -7.58
C ASP A 49 7.01 -6.49 -7.41
N ILE A 50 6.95 -7.28 -6.33
CA ILE A 50 7.79 -8.46 -6.14
C ILE A 50 7.51 -9.53 -7.21
N ASP A 51 6.33 -9.52 -7.80
CA ASP A 51 5.94 -10.42 -8.87
C ASP A 51 6.76 -10.26 -10.16
N MET A 52 7.50 -9.17 -10.31
CA MET A 52 8.26 -8.86 -11.52
C MET A 52 9.77 -8.76 -11.22
N GLN A 53 10.57 -9.69 -11.77
CA GLN A 53 12.02 -9.77 -11.52
C GLN A 53 12.83 -8.55 -11.98
N THR A 54 12.27 -7.69 -12.82
CA THR A 54 12.92 -6.47 -13.32
C THR A 54 12.71 -5.26 -12.42
N THR A 55 11.75 -5.31 -11.50
CA THR A 55 11.48 -4.25 -10.53
C THR A 55 12.52 -4.22 -9.41
N HIS A 56 12.50 -3.18 -8.59
CA HIS A 56 13.40 -3.07 -7.44
C HIS A 56 13.20 -4.23 -6.46
N SER A 57 11.96 -4.50 -6.07
CA SER A 57 11.60 -5.62 -5.19
C SER A 57 11.95 -6.98 -5.76
N GLY A 58 11.60 -7.23 -7.01
CA GLY A 58 11.86 -8.52 -7.65
C GLY A 58 13.34 -8.81 -7.85
N LYS A 59 14.18 -7.79 -8.13
CA LYS A 59 15.65 -7.93 -8.22
C LYS A 59 16.25 -8.30 -6.87
N LYS A 60 15.77 -7.72 -5.79
CA LYS A 60 16.25 -7.98 -4.44
C LYS A 60 15.85 -9.37 -3.94
N HIS A 61 14.70 -9.88 -4.36
CA HIS A 61 14.12 -11.16 -3.91
C HIS A 61 13.85 -12.12 -5.08
N LYS A 62 14.87 -12.42 -5.89
CA LYS A 62 14.75 -13.16 -7.15
C LYS A 62 14.02 -14.51 -7.04
N THR A 63 14.30 -15.28 -6.01
CA THR A 63 13.66 -16.60 -5.81
C THR A 63 12.17 -16.44 -5.50
N ALA A 64 11.83 -15.55 -4.55
CA ALA A 64 10.44 -15.25 -4.22
C ALA A 64 9.69 -14.70 -5.45
N SER A 65 10.33 -13.77 -6.18
CA SER A 65 9.77 -13.21 -7.42
C SER A 65 9.45 -14.28 -8.47
N LYS A 66 10.34 -15.25 -8.67
CA LYS A 66 10.09 -16.37 -9.61
C LYS A 66 8.89 -17.22 -9.19
N VAL A 67 8.80 -17.56 -7.89
CA VAL A 67 7.72 -18.37 -7.35
C VAL A 67 6.39 -17.63 -7.46
N ILE A 68 6.35 -16.39 -7.01
CA ILE A 68 5.15 -15.54 -7.04
C ILE A 68 4.68 -15.31 -8.47
N ASN A 69 5.60 -15.02 -9.39
CA ASN A 69 5.26 -14.83 -10.81
C ASN A 69 4.66 -16.11 -11.43
N LYS A 70 5.20 -17.28 -11.09
CA LYS A 70 4.71 -18.56 -11.60
C LYS A 70 3.33 -18.94 -11.05
N ILE A 71 3.09 -18.71 -9.75
CA ILE A 71 1.83 -19.05 -9.09
C ILE A 71 0.78 -17.94 -9.31
N GLY A 72 1.21 -16.70 -9.31
CA GLY A 72 0.35 -15.53 -9.31
C GLY A 72 -0.12 -15.04 -10.69
N GLY A 73 0.18 -15.76 -11.77
CA GLY A 73 -0.29 -15.38 -13.12
C GLY A 73 0.48 -14.24 -13.78
N GLY A 74 1.73 -14.02 -13.38
CA GLY A 74 2.60 -13.01 -13.99
C GLY A 74 2.53 -11.63 -13.33
N HIS A 75 3.10 -10.62 -14.01
CA HIS A 75 3.08 -9.24 -13.53
C HIS A 75 1.65 -8.68 -13.45
N ARG A 76 1.33 -8.04 -12.35
CA ARG A 76 -0.02 -7.64 -11.96
C ARG A 76 -0.97 -8.84 -11.87
N GLY A 77 -0.49 -9.91 -11.26
CA GLY A 77 -1.26 -11.07 -10.88
C GLY A 77 -1.84 -10.91 -9.46
N ILE A 78 -1.74 -11.98 -8.69
CA ILE A 78 -2.33 -12.09 -7.33
C ILE A 78 -1.87 -10.98 -6.36
N THR A 79 -0.64 -10.47 -6.51
CA THR A 79 -0.11 -9.38 -5.66
C THR A 79 -0.80 -8.04 -5.86
N HIS A 80 -1.48 -7.85 -6.97
CA HIS A 80 -2.21 -6.63 -7.31
C HIS A 80 -3.73 -6.79 -7.12
N THR A 81 -4.15 -7.75 -6.30
CA THR A 81 -5.55 -7.98 -5.92
C THR A 81 -5.82 -7.46 -4.51
N LEU A 82 -7.07 -7.24 -4.18
CA LEU A 82 -7.50 -6.93 -2.81
C LEU A 82 -7.36 -8.12 -1.85
N LEU A 83 -7.14 -9.32 -2.37
CA LEU A 83 -6.97 -10.52 -1.54
C LEU A 83 -5.80 -10.38 -0.55
N PHE A 84 -4.67 -9.82 -0.99
CA PHE A 84 -3.49 -9.65 -0.14
C PHE A 84 -3.73 -8.64 1.01
N PRO A 85 -4.23 -7.42 0.76
CA PRO A 85 -4.64 -6.52 1.83
C PRO A 85 -5.66 -7.15 2.80
N VAL A 86 -6.66 -7.87 2.29
CA VAL A 86 -7.64 -8.55 3.15
C VAL A 86 -6.96 -9.59 4.05
N ILE A 87 -6.03 -10.39 3.53
CA ILE A 87 -5.27 -11.35 4.34
C ILE A 87 -4.44 -10.62 5.41
N LEU A 88 -3.75 -9.53 5.06
CA LEU A 88 -2.97 -8.73 6.00
C LEU A 88 -3.86 -8.13 7.09
N TYR A 89 -5.02 -7.60 6.72
CA TYR A 89 -6.00 -7.06 7.66
C TYR A 89 -6.48 -8.13 8.65
N VAL A 90 -6.82 -9.33 8.15
CA VAL A 90 -7.23 -10.47 9.00
C VAL A 90 -6.09 -10.86 9.95
N LEU A 91 -4.85 -10.96 9.47
CA LEU A 91 -3.68 -11.23 10.29
C LEU A 91 -3.47 -10.14 11.37
N MET A 92 -3.74 -8.89 11.02
CA MET A 92 -3.66 -7.77 11.95
C MET A 92 -4.69 -7.92 13.08
N ILE A 93 -5.95 -8.27 12.77
CA ILE A 93 -6.99 -8.53 13.78
C ILE A 93 -6.60 -9.70 14.69
N PHE A 94 -6.10 -10.81 14.14
CA PHE A 94 -5.62 -11.93 14.95
C PHE A 94 -4.47 -11.52 15.87
N SER A 95 -3.52 -10.73 15.35
CA SER A 95 -2.40 -10.23 16.15
C SER A 95 -2.86 -9.32 17.28
N GLN A 96 -3.88 -8.48 17.06
CA GLN A 96 -4.50 -7.65 18.10
C GLN A 96 -5.01 -8.50 19.24
N ASN A 97 -5.84 -9.51 18.95
CA ASN A 97 -6.43 -10.38 19.96
C ASN A 97 -5.37 -11.15 20.78
N TYR A 98 -4.27 -11.51 20.14
CA TYR A 98 -3.17 -12.23 20.80
C TYR A 98 -2.30 -11.33 21.68
N LEU A 99 -2.13 -10.07 21.27
CA LEU A 99 -1.22 -9.13 21.91
C LEU A 99 -1.92 -8.19 22.90
N GLN A 100 -3.22 -8.34 23.15
CA GLN A 100 -3.99 -7.44 24.05
C GLN A 100 -3.37 -7.28 25.44
N ALA A 101 -2.77 -8.34 25.97
CA ALA A 101 -2.08 -8.29 27.27
C ALA A 101 -0.81 -7.41 27.26
N TYR A 102 -0.31 -7.02 26.08
CA TYR A 102 0.93 -6.30 25.87
C TYR A 102 0.67 -5.03 25.04
N SER A 103 -0.05 -4.05 25.62
CA SER A 103 -0.58 -2.90 24.87
C SER A 103 0.47 -2.13 24.05
N GLY A 104 1.66 -1.90 24.60
CA GLY A 104 2.75 -1.21 23.89
C GLY A 104 3.30 -2.02 22.71
N LEU A 105 3.46 -3.34 22.87
CA LEU A 105 3.89 -4.24 21.80
C LEU A 105 2.81 -4.38 20.73
N ALA A 106 1.54 -4.46 21.14
CA ALA A 106 0.41 -4.48 20.22
C ALA A 106 0.39 -3.22 19.35
N SER A 107 0.47 -2.04 19.96
CA SER A 107 0.53 -0.77 19.21
C SER A 107 1.69 -0.72 18.23
N LEU A 108 2.89 -1.17 18.63
CA LEU A 108 4.05 -1.21 17.75
C LEU A 108 3.82 -2.13 16.54
N VAL A 109 3.45 -3.39 16.80
CA VAL A 109 3.26 -4.41 15.74
C VAL A 109 2.14 -4.00 14.79
N ILE A 110 0.99 -3.58 15.33
CA ILE A 110 -0.16 -3.18 14.53
C ILE A 110 0.16 -1.93 13.70
N SER A 111 0.87 -0.95 14.25
CA SER A 111 1.28 0.25 13.50
C SER A 111 2.22 -0.10 12.33
N LEU A 112 3.17 -1.02 12.52
CA LEU A 112 4.05 -1.49 11.45
C LEU A 112 3.29 -2.24 10.36
N LEU A 113 2.38 -3.14 10.73
CA LEU A 113 1.53 -3.88 9.79
C LEU A 113 0.59 -2.95 9.04
N PHE A 114 -0.06 -2.03 9.75
CA PHE A 114 -0.95 -1.03 9.15
C PHE A 114 -0.22 -0.16 8.11
N GLY A 115 0.97 0.35 8.44
CA GLY A 115 1.76 1.12 7.48
C GLY A 115 2.13 0.34 6.24
N PHE A 116 2.54 -0.92 6.40
CA PHE A 116 2.86 -1.80 5.28
C PHE A 116 1.62 -2.07 4.41
N GLU A 117 0.48 -2.37 5.02
CA GLU A 117 -0.79 -2.57 4.33
C GLU A 117 -1.25 -1.31 3.59
N LEU A 118 -1.16 -0.14 4.25
CA LEU A 118 -1.48 1.15 3.64
C LEU A 118 -0.65 1.38 2.38
N GLY A 119 0.67 1.16 2.45
CA GLY A 119 1.54 1.26 1.29
C GLY A 119 1.14 0.32 0.17
N TRP A 120 0.77 -0.92 0.48
CA TRP A 120 0.30 -1.91 -0.49
C TRP A 120 -0.99 -1.47 -1.18
N ILE A 121 -1.98 -1.01 -0.40
CA ILE A 121 -3.25 -0.50 -0.94
C ILE A 121 -3.00 0.70 -1.85
N MET A 122 -2.13 1.63 -1.43
CA MET A 122 -1.81 2.82 -2.23
C MET A 122 -1.05 2.49 -3.51
N HIS A 123 -0.26 1.40 -3.53
CA HIS A 123 0.31 0.89 -4.77
C HIS A 123 -0.78 0.45 -5.75
N ILE A 124 -1.71 -0.42 -5.30
CA ILE A 124 -2.82 -0.89 -6.13
C ILE A 124 -3.66 0.30 -6.61
N PHE A 125 -3.97 1.24 -5.72
CA PHE A 125 -4.70 2.46 -6.04
C PHE A 125 -4.04 3.24 -7.19
N ALA A 126 -2.74 3.52 -7.07
CA ALA A 126 -2.01 4.24 -8.12
C ALA A 126 -2.00 3.47 -9.46
N ASP A 127 -1.98 2.14 -9.40
CA ASP A 127 -2.00 1.31 -10.61
C ASP A 127 -3.38 1.21 -11.28
N LEU A 128 -4.46 1.56 -10.59
CA LEU A 128 -5.79 1.72 -11.21
C LEU A 128 -5.84 2.90 -12.19
N PHE A 129 -4.98 3.89 -12.01
CA PHE A 129 -4.87 5.04 -12.94
C PHE A 129 -3.95 4.76 -14.13
N ASN A 130 -3.49 3.53 -14.30
CA ASN A 130 -2.67 3.11 -15.44
C ASN A 130 -3.50 2.21 -16.36
N GLY A 131 -3.44 2.44 -17.67
CA GLY A 131 -4.21 1.69 -18.68
C GLY A 131 -4.02 0.17 -18.68
N LYS A 132 -2.96 -0.35 -18.02
CA LYS A 132 -2.80 -1.80 -17.83
C LYS A 132 -3.76 -2.38 -16.80
N GLY A 133 -4.28 -1.54 -15.87
CA GLY A 133 -5.19 -1.95 -14.81
C GLY A 133 -4.66 -3.00 -13.84
N CYS A 134 -5.47 -3.35 -12.85
CA CYS A 134 -5.22 -4.36 -11.84
C CYS A 134 -6.37 -5.36 -11.73
N PRO A 135 -6.12 -6.65 -11.48
CA PRO A 135 -7.16 -7.65 -11.26
C PRO A 135 -7.67 -7.60 -9.81
N ILE A 136 -8.17 -6.44 -9.36
CA ILE A 136 -8.48 -6.16 -7.95
C ILE A 136 -9.46 -7.15 -7.32
N PHE A 137 -10.39 -7.71 -8.12
CA PHE A 137 -11.44 -8.60 -7.65
C PHE A 137 -11.12 -10.09 -7.88
N TRP A 138 -9.92 -10.44 -8.38
CA TRP A 138 -9.55 -11.84 -8.49
C TRP A 138 -9.47 -12.50 -7.09
N PRO A 139 -9.91 -13.74 -6.89
CA PRO A 139 -10.38 -14.72 -7.87
C PRO A 139 -11.87 -14.65 -8.23
N ILE A 140 -12.64 -13.77 -7.62
CA ILE A 140 -14.10 -13.69 -7.78
C ILE A 140 -14.46 -13.26 -9.21
N MET A 141 -13.75 -12.25 -9.73
CA MET A 141 -13.94 -11.76 -11.09
C MET A 141 -12.62 -11.83 -11.87
N GLN A 142 -12.69 -12.38 -13.07
CA GLN A 142 -11.58 -12.38 -14.00
C GLN A 142 -11.66 -11.12 -14.86
N GLY A 143 -10.63 -10.29 -14.77
CA GLY A 143 -10.55 -9.05 -15.51
C GLY A 143 -9.68 -8.02 -14.78
N LYS A 144 -9.21 -7.02 -15.52
CA LYS A 144 -8.44 -5.92 -14.97
C LYS A 144 -9.28 -4.66 -14.97
N VAL A 145 -9.30 -3.98 -13.85
CA VAL A 145 -9.98 -2.69 -13.68
C VAL A 145 -8.96 -1.58 -13.83
N HIS A 146 -9.28 -0.53 -14.57
CA HIS A 146 -8.55 0.74 -14.61
C HIS A 146 -9.55 1.90 -14.63
N ILE A 147 -9.14 3.04 -14.14
CA ILE A 147 -9.97 4.25 -14.05
C ILE A 147 -9.56 5.23 -15.16
N MET A 148 -8.27 5.32 -15.45
CA MET A 148 -7.71 6.23 -16.45
C MET A 148 -6.47 5.59 -17.12
N ASP A 149 -6.10 6.10 -18.29
CA ASP A 149 -4.94 5.64 -19.05
C ASP A 149 -3.74 6.59 -18.88
N LEU A 150 -3.31 6.78 -17.63
CA LEU A 150 -2.13 7.59 -17.36
C LEU A 150 -0.84 6.86 -17.71
N PRO A 151 0.21 7.59 -18.12
CA PRO A 151 1.51 7.01 -18.39
C PRO A 151 2.08 6.29 -17.17
N SER A 152 2.61 5.09 -17.37
CA SER A 152 3.22 4.29 -16.29
C SER A 152 4.58 4.83 -15.83
N SER A 153 5.18 5.74 -16.58
CA SER A 153 6.53 6.26 -16.34
C SER A 153 6.70 7.68 -16.88
N GLY A 154 7.81 8.30 -16.55
CA GLY A 154 8.14 9.64 -17.01
C GLY A 154 7.37 10.75 -16.29
N ILE A 155 7.29 11.90 -16.93
CA ILE A 155 6.70 13.14 -16.38
C ILE A 155 5.23 12.93 -15.99
N GLY A 156 4.44 12.23 -16.82
CA GLY A 156 3.01 12.02 -16.56
C GLY A 156 2.74 11.25 -15.26
N ALA A 157 3.55 10.24 -14.95
CA ALA A 157 3.42 9.50 -13.70
C ALA A 157 3.77 10.37 -12.47
N TRP A 158 4.76 11.25 -12.59
CA TRP A 158 5.13 12.19 -11.52
C TRP A 158 4.10 13.31 -11.35
N LEU A 159 3.51 13.81 -12.44
CA LEU A 159 2.42 14.78 -12.36
C LEU A 159 1.23 14.22 -11.58
N PHE A 160 0.89 12.95 -11.78
CA PHE A 160 -0.15 12.30 -10.98
C PHE A 160 0.20 12.29 -9.48
N ALA A 161 1.44 11.93 -9.12
CA ALA A 161 1.87 11.94 -7.72
C ALA A 161 1.83 13.38 -7.13
N ILE A 162 2.26 14.38 -7.89
CA ILE A 162 2.23 15.78 -7.47
C ILE A 162 0.79 16.23 -7.22
N VAL A 163 -0.12 15.96 -8.15
CA VAL A 163 -1.55 16.30 -7.98
C VAL A 163 -2.13 15.60 -6.75
N TYR A 164 -1.84 14.31 -6.57
CA TYR A 164 -2.29 13.56 -5.41
C TYR A 164 -1.80 14.19 -4.10
N VAL A 165 -0.50 14.46 -3.98
CA VAL A 165 0.08 15.09 -2.78
C VAL A 165 -0.50 16.50 -2.56
N SER A 166 -0.72 17.26 -3.62
CA SER A 166 -1.33 18.59 -3.53
C SER A 166 -2.75 18.52 -2.96
N ILE A 167 -3.54 17.52 -3.36
CA ILE A 167 -4.87 17.28 -2.79
C ILE A 167 -4.78 16.99 -1.30
N LEU A 168 -3.86 16.14 -0.85
CA LEU A 168 -3.65 15.87 0.58
C LEU A 168 -3.30 17.14 1.36
N VAL A 169 -2.42 17.97 0.82
CA VAL A 169 -2.04 19.27 1.44
C VAL A 169 -3.23 20.22 1.52
N LEU A 170 -4.06 20.27 0.48
CA LEU A 170 -5.27 21.11 0.50
C LEU A 170 -6.28 20.64 1.53
N ILE A 171 -6.45 19.32 1.70
CA ILE A 171 -7.32 18.74 2.74
C ILE A 171 -6.82 19.16 4.15
N ILE A 172 -5.51 19.07 4.40
CA ILE A 172 -4.91 19.50 5.66
C ILE A 172 -5.19 20.99 5.93
N ARG A 173 -4.96 21.84 4.92
CA ARG A 173 -5.15 23.29 5.05
C ARG A 173 -6.62 23.71 5.14
N GLY A 174 -7.51 22.98 4.50
CA GLY A 174 -8.94 23.26 4.49
C GLY A 174 -9.65 22.85 5.79
N GLY A 175 -8.96 22.16 6.70
CA GLY A 175 -9.55 21.69 7.96
C GLY A 175 -10.76 20.79 7.76
N LEU A 176 -10.74 19.96 6.72
CA LEU A 176 -11.89 19.12 6.33
C LEU A 176 -12.10 17.89 7.23
N PHE A 177 -11.27 17.74 8.29
CA PHE A 177 -11.42 16.71 9.33
C PHE A 177 -10.97 17.24 10.69
#